data_430c328ee962dbcb136f210fde4eb98d
#
_entry.id   430c328ee962dbcb136f210fde4eb98d
#
_cell.length_a   1.000
_cell.length_b   1.000
_cell.length_c   1.000
_cell.angle_alpha   90.00
_cell.angle_beta   90.00
_cell.angle_gamma   90.00
#
_symmetry.space_group_name_H-M   'P 1'
#
loop_
_entity.id
_entity.type
_entity.pdbx_description
1 polymer ?
#
loop_
_entity_poly.entity_id
_entity_poly.type
_entity_poly.pdbx_seq_one_letter_code
_entity_poly.pdbx_strand_id
1 'polypeptide(L)'
;MPHTITCVELDADDWARLRDIRLRALLDSPHAFGGTFEKENLFDEQQWRLDFDKQTHIVASVDGIDAAMMYVENLEGDFGATCWIGGCWSDPDFRGTG
;
A
#
# COMPACT_ATOMS: atom_id res chain seq x y z
N MET A 1 -9.22 -21.35 14.02
CA MET A 1 -10.24 -20.33 13.73
C MET A 1 -9.87 -19.60 12.46
N PRO A 2 -10.80 -19.45 11.53
CA PRO A 2 -10.50 -18.68 10.32
C PRO A 2 -10.33 -17.19 10.66
N HIS A 3 -9.39 -16.56 9.99
CA HIS A 3 -9.21 -15.11 10.12
C HIS A 3 -10.27 -14.36 9.32
N THR A 4 -10.66 -13.21 9.82
CA THR A 4 -11.53 -12.29 9.09
C THR A 4 -10.66 -11.37 8.24
N ILE A 5 -10.77 -11.51 6.91
CA ILE A 5 -10.00 -10.69 5.97
C ILE A 5 -10.92 -9.64 5.34
N THR A 6 -10.51 -8.39 5.41
CA THR A 6 -11.27 -7.27 4.84
C THR A 6 -10.37 -6.47 3.91
N CYS A 7 -10.81 -6.26 2.67
CA CYS A 7 -10.10 -5.42 1.71
C CYS A 7 -10.79 -4.08 1.62
N VAL A 8 -10.02 -3.00 1.74
CA VAL A 8 -10.53 -1.64 1.75
C VAL A 8 -9.75 -0.79 0.77
N GLU A 9 -10.47 0.00 -0.03
CA GLU A 9 -9.86 1.03 -0.83
C GLU A 9 -9.72 2.28 0.05
N LEU A 10 -8.50 2.77 0.21
CA LEU A 10 -8.23 3.97 1.00
C LEU A 10 -8.52 5.22 0.17
N ASP A 11 -8.96 6.29 0.84
CA ASP A 11 -9.03 7.62 0.22
C ASP A 11 -8.01 8.55 0.87
N ALA A 12 -7.94 9.81 0.41
CA ALA A 12 -6.93 10.74 0.88
C ALA A 12 -7.02 11.03 2.38
N ASP A 13 -8.20 10.88 2.98
CA ASP A 13 -8.36 11.06 4.42
C ASP A 13 -7.77 9.89 5.21
N ASP A 14 -7.48 8.77 4.55
CA ASP A 14 -6.83 7.60 5.14
C ASP A 14 -5.30 7.65 4.98
N TRP A 15 -4.74 8.81 4.68
CA TRP A 15 -3.31 8.96 4.40
C TRP A 15 -2.42 8.41 5.52
N ALA A 16 -2.83 8.58 6.79
CA ALA A 16 -2.04 8.09 7.91
C ALA A 16 -1.99 6.55 7.94
N ARG A 17 -3.07 5.91 7.55
CA ARG A 17 -3.13 4.45 7.45
C ARG A 17 -2.23 3.95 6.32
N LEU A 18 -2.25 4.63 5.18
CA LEU A 18 -1.32 4.33 4.08
C LEU A 18 0.13 4.48 4.53
N ARG A 19 0.43 5.58 5.21
CA ARG A 19 1.77 5.86 5.72
C ARG A 19 2.26 4.72 6.62
N ASP A 20 1.43 4.30 7.56
CA ASP A 20 1.82 3.27 8.52
C ASP A 20 2.17 1.95 7.83
N ILE A 21 1.32 1.47 6.93
CA ILE A 21 1.58 0.20 6.27
C ILE A 21 2.74 0.31 5.27
N ARG A 22 2.86 1.44 4.58
CA ARG A 22 3.95 1.65 3.64
C ARG A 22 5.30 1.67 4.34
N LEU A 23 5.40 2.35 5.48
CA LEU A 23 6.65 2.39 6.24
C LEU A 23 7.00 1.03 6.82
N ARG A 24 6.02 0.26 7.27
CA ARG A 24 6.25 -1.13 7.69
C ARG A 24 6.82 -1.97 6.57
N ALA A 25 6.26 -1.83 5.36
CA ALA A 25 6.71 -2.56 4.19
C ALA A 25 8.15 -2.22 3.83
N LEU A 26 8.51 -0.94 3.88
CA LEU A 26 9.87 -0.49 3.58
C LEU A 26 10.89 -1.00 4.58
N LEU A 27 10.51 -1.09 5.85
CA LEU A 27 11.39 -1.65 6.88
C LEU A 27 11.57 -3.16 6.72
N ASP A 28 10.49 -3.87 6.37
CA ASP A 28 10.53 -5.32 6.21
C ASP A 28 11.27 -5.75 4.94
N SER A 29 11.06 -5.03 3.85
CA SER A 29 11.53 -5.43 2.52
C SER A 29 12.17 -4.27 1.76
N PRO A 30 13.29 -3.72 2.27
CA PRO A 30 13.88 -2.50 1.71
C PRO A 30 14.30 -2.63 0.25
N HIS A 31 14.58 -3.83 -0.22
CA HIS A 31 15.02 -4.06 -1.60
C HIS A 31 13.87 -4.33 -2.57
N ALA A 32 12.64 -4.46 -2.05
CA ALA A 32 11.48 -4.78 -2.88
C ALA A 32 10.81 -3.54 -3.48
N PHE A 33 11.17 -2.35 -3.02
CA PHE A 33 10.52 -1.11 -3.42
C PHE A 33 11.52 -0.10 -3.96
N GLY A 34 11.04 0.80 -4.83
CA GLY A 34 11.88 1.87 -5.38
C GLY A 34 12.15 3.01 -4.42
N GLY A 35 11.40 3.10 -3.32
CA GLY A 35 11.61 4.11 -2.28
C GLY A 35 12.36 3.54 -1.09
N THR A 36 12.70 4.42 -0.15
CA THR A 36 13.36 4.03 1.09
C THR A 36 12.58 4.52 2.30
N PHE A 37 12.72 3.81 3.42
CA PHE A 37 12.10 4.22 4.67
C PHE A 37 12.59 5.62 5.09
N GLU A 38 13.88 5.86 5.01
CA GLU A 38 14.49 7.12 5.43
C GLU A 38 13.90 8.32 4.68
N LYS A 39 13.69 8.16 3.38
CA LYS A 39 13.15 9.21 2.54
C LYS A 39 11.65 9.39 2.77
N GLU A 40 10.89 8.32 2.74
CA GLU A 40 9.44 8.40 2.82
C GLU A 40 8.96 8.74 4.22
N ASN A 41 9.72 8.40 5.25
CA ASN A 41 9.40 8.77 6.62
C ASN A 41 9.42 10.29 6.83
N LEU A 42 10.09 11.04 5.94
CA LEU A 42 10.16 12.49 6.00
C LEU A 42 9.02 13.18 5.25
N PHE A 43 8.19 12.44 4.53
CA PHE A 43 7.06 13.02 3.82
C PHE A 43 6.04 13.58 4.81
N ASP A 44 5.50 14.77 4.49
CA ASP A 44 4.43 15.37 5.28
C ASP A 44 3.06 14.86 4.80
N GLU A 45 2.00 15.31 5.46
CA GLU A 45 0.64 14.91 5.12
C GLU A 45 0.30 15.22 3.67
N GLN A 46 0.69 16.41 3.19
CA GLN A 46 0.39 16.82 1.82
C GLN A 46 1.00 15.86 0.80
N GLN A 47 2.23 15.43 1.03
CA GLN A 47 2.92 14.50 0.15
C GLN A 47 2.21 13.15 0.11
N TRP A 48 1.77 12.64 1.28
CA TRP A 48 1.03 11.39 1.33
C TRP A 48 -0.33 11.50 0.65
N ARG A 49 -1.02 12.62 0.81
CA ARG A 49 -2.32 12.84 0.16
C ARG A 49 -2.22 12.93 -1.35
N LEU A 50 -1.11 13.46 -1.88
CA LEU A 50 -0.91 13.58 -3.32
C LEU A 50 -0.83 12.22 -4.03
N ASP A 51 -0.41 11.19 -3.34
CA ASP A 51 -0.34 9.85 -3.92
C ASP A 51 -1.72 9.33 -4.35
N PHE A 52 -2.78 9.79 -3.69
CA PHE A 52 -4.15 9.38 -4.02
C PHE A 52 -4.68 10.01 -5.31
N ASP A 53 -4.03 11.04 -5.83
CA ASP A 53 -4.42 11.67 -7.10
C ASP A 53 -4.07 10.79 -8.30
N LYS A 54 -3.04 9.97 -8.16
CA LYS A 54 -2.51 9.16 -9.26
C LYS A 54 -2.75 7.67 -9.07
N GLN A 55 -2.96 7.25 -7.85
CA GLN A 55 -3.00 5.83 -7.51
C GLN A 55 -4.19 5.53 -6.62
N THR A 56 -4.76 4.34 -6.81
CA THR A 56 -5.75 3.78 -5.90
C THR A 56 -5.00 2.83 -4.97
N HIS A 57 -5.10 3.07 -3.67
CA HIS A 57 -4.43 2.25 -2.67
C HIS A 57 -5.43 1.31 -2.01
N ILE A 58 -5.08 0.02 -1.97
CA ILE A 58 -5.92 -1.02 -1.39
C ILE A 58 -5.15 -1.67 -0.25
N VAL A 59 -5.81 -1.82 0.89
CA VAL A 59 -5.23 -2.46 2.06
C VAL A 59 -6.11 -3.64 2.46
N ALA A 60 -5.49 -4.78 2.73
CA ALA A 60 -6.16 -5.93 3.30
C ALA A 60 -5.81 -6.00 4.78
N SER A 61 -6.83 -6.08 5.63
CA SER A 61 -6.62 -6.26 7.06
C SER A 61 -7.05 -7.66 7.47
N VAL A 62 -6.33 -8.22 8.43
CA VAL A 62 -6.63 -9.52 9.04
C VAL A 62 -6.95 -9.27 10.50
N ASP A 63 -8.19 -9.58 10.90
CA ASP A 63 -8.67 -9.37 12.26
C ASP A 63 -8.45 -7.94 12.76
N GLY A 64 -8.62 -6.96 11.86
CA GLY A 64 -8.50 -5.54 12.19
C GLY A 64 -7.08 -4.98 12.08
N ILE A 65 -6.11 -5.78 11.70
CA ILE A 65 -4.72 -5.35 11.55
C ILE A 65 -4.36 -5.29 10.07
N ASP A 66 -3.86 -4.14 9.61
CA ASP A 66 -3.45 -3.99 8.22
C ASP A 66 -2.27 -4.92 7.93
N ALA A 67 -2.47 -5.87 7.03
CA ALA A 67 -1.53 -6.96 6.79
C ALA A 67 -0.97 -6.99 5.36
N ALA A 68 -1.61 -6.32 4.41
CA ALA A 68 -1.15 -6.31 3.03
C ALA A 68 -1.57 -5.02 2.35
N MET A 69 -0.82 -4.63 1.33
CA MET A 69 -1.15 -3.44 0.54
C MET A 69 -0.78 -3.64 -0.91
N MET A 70 -1.47 -2.89 -1.77
CA MET A 70 -1.08 -2.72 -3.17
C MET A 70 -1.65 -1.40 -3.69
N TYR A 71 -1.10 -0.90 -4.80
CA TYR A 71 -1.73 0.21 -5.47
C TYR A 71 -2.00 -0.13 -6.94
N VAL A 72 -2.99 0.56 -7.50
CA VAL A 72 -3.32 0.49 -8.91
C VAL A 72 -3.12 1.89 -9.50
N GLU A 73 -2.30 2.00 -10.52
CA GLU A 73 -2.06 3.27 -11.21
C GLU A 73 -2.70 3.20 -12.59
N ASN A 74 -3.55 4.19 -12.89
CA ASN A 74 -4.22 4.28 -14.19
C ASN A 74 -3.27 4.88 -15.21
N LEU A 75 -3.08 4.18 -16.33
CA LEU A 75 -2.29 4.66 -17.44
C LEU A 75 -3.21 4.93 -18.63
N GLU A 76 -3.15 6.15 -19.17
CA GLU A 76 -3.94 6.49 -20.33
C GLU A 76 -3.28 5.98 -21.60
N GLY A 77 -3.88 4.93 -22.17
CA GLY A 77 -3.73 4.63 -23.59
C GLY A 77 -2.43 4.06 -24.13
N ASP A 78 -1.42 3.83 -23.30
CA ASP A 78 -0.14 3.34 -23.81
C ASP A 78 -0.12 1.81 -23.83
N PHE A 79 0.26 1.27 -25.00
CA PHE A 79 0.49 -0.18 -25.20
C PHE A 79 -0.70 -1.08 -24.88
N GLY A 80 -1.92 -0.52 -24.88
CA GLY A 80 -3.11 -1.30 -24.59
C GLY A 80 -3.30 -1.63 -23.13
N ALA A 81 -2.40 -1.19 -22.25
CA ALA A 81 -2.56 -1.34 -20.83
C ALA A 81 -3.39 -0.18 -20.28
N THR A 82 -4.34 -0.48 -19.40
CA THR A 82 -5.18 0.55 -18.78
C THR A 82 -4.78 0.85 -17.35
N CYS A 83 -3.97 -0.01 -16.71
CA CYS A 83 -3.52 0.20 -15.35
C CYS A 83 -2.25 -0.61 -15.06
N TRP A 84 -1.53 -0.17 -14.03
CA TRP A 84 -0.43 -0.93 -13.45
C TRP A 84 -0.77 -1.25 -11.99
N ILE A 85 -0.36 -2.45 -11.56
CA ILE A 85 -0.45 -2.84 -10.15
C ILE A 85 0.98 -2.84 -9.61
N GLY A 86 1.17 -2.14 -8.49
CA GLY A 86 2.49 -2.06 -7.89
C GLY A 86 2.42 -1.99 -6.38
N GLY A 87 3.59 -1.90 -5.75
CA GLY A 87 3.71 -1.77 -4.30
C GLY A 87 3.07 -2.92 -3.53
N CYS A 88 3.00 -4.11 -4.12
CA CYS A 88 2.39 -5.27 -3.45
C CYS A 88 3.27 -5.77 -2.32
N TRP A 89 2.69 -5.87 -1.13
CA TRP A 89 3.40 -6.33 0.05
C TRP A 89 2.43 -7.01 1.01
N SER A 90 2.91 -8.04 1.69
CA SER A 90 2.17 -8.64 2.80
C SER A 90 3.10 -8.79 4.00
N ASP A 91 2.56 -8.54 5.20
CA ASP A 91 3.31 -8.65 6.44
C ASP A 91 3.73 -10.10 6.66
N PRO A 92 5.03 -10.36 6.97
CA PRO A 92 5.51 -11.73 7.19
C PRO A 92 4.73 -12.50 8.25
N ASP A 93 4.22 -11.81 9.27
CA ASP A 93 3.46 -12.45 10.33
C ASP A 93 2.13 -13.02 9.85
N PHE A 94 1.66 -12.59 8.68
CA PHE A 94 0.39 -13.01 8.10
C PHE A 94 0.56 -13.82 6.81
N ARG A 95 1.78 -14.00 6.34
CA ARG A 95 2.03 -14.79 5.13
C ARG A 95 1.71 -16.26 5.38
N GLY A 96 1.02 -16.86 4.43
CA GLY A 96 0.64 -18.27 4.54
C GLY A 96 -0.63 -18.52 5.33
N THR A 97 -1.30 -17.48 5.78
CA THR A 97 -2.58 -17.62 6.52
C THR A 97 -3.80 -17.58 5.60
N GLY A 98 -3.60 -17.46 4.34
CA GLY A 98 -4.67 -17.42 3.37
C GLY A 98 -4.70 -16.11 2.62
#